data_33af2998e5461dc77dca37c2ac25d5c3
#
_entry.id   33af2998e5461dc77dca37c2ac25d5c3
#
_cell.length_a   1.000
_cell.length_b   1.000
_cell.length_c   1.000
_cell.angle_alpha   90.00
_cell.angle_beta   90.00
_cell.angle_gamma   90.00
#
_symmetry.space_group_name_H-M   'P 1'
#
loop_
_entity.id
_entity.type
_entity.pdbx_description
1 polymer ?
#
loop_
_entity_poly.entity_id
_entity_poly.type
_entity_poly.pdbx_seq_one_letter_code
_entity_poly.pdbx_strand_id
1 'polypeptide(L)'
;MQGKILADGLIGGNDGNRYTYTASDLKNAQGKSISAIIGSEVDFEGKDGKASEIYITKQAFDLQHRLFDGDLQSVKFKVYAAAGCCLLALIPFVGIVFLLLTIVLLFLVVVSVKKGSQSTTLLKNFILSIIIPFVGGIIIAIVTVISMAGNAFVLYKTGEIGVMNAVFGGVGIIGIIVGIIVILSCWVFMYRYYKELSYITNDRLFFYAFVCRLIGSFLSIIPFINFIGGLFLLADLVVEAIAWFRVKEIRKSYSAIA
;
A
#
# COMPACT_ATOMS: atom_id res chain seq x y z
N MET A 1 28.30 -28.60 -11.49
CA MET A 1 29.14 -27.43 -11.89
C MET A 1 28.48 -26.18 -11.37
N GLN A 2 29.29 -25.14 -11.06
CA GLN A 2 28.75 -23.85 -10.61
C GLN A 2 28.78 -22.82 -11.75
N GLY A 3 27.82 -21.91 -11.74
CA GLY A 3 27.73 -20.84 -12.72
C GLY A 3 26.73 -19.77 -12.32
N LYS A 4 26.45 -18.88 -13.25
CA LYS A 4 25.51 -17.77 -13.07
C LYS A 4 24.54 -17.67 -14.22
N ILE A 5 23.26 -17.47 -13.95
CA ILE A 5 22.25 -17.21 -14.98
C ILE A 5 22.52 -15.83 -15.58
N LEU A 6 22.85 -15.77 -16.86
CA LEU A 6 23.17 -14.53 -17.58
C LEU A 6 21.95 -13.92 -18.25
N ALA A 7 21.09 -14.76 -18.79
CA ALA A 7 19.86 -14.39 -19.49
C ALA A 7 18.86 -15.55 -19.44
N ASP A 8 17.66 -15.33 -19.96
CA ASP A 8 16.71 -16.42 -20.18
C ASP A 8 17.31 -17.49 -21.11
N GLY A 9 17.31 -18.73 -20.63
CA GLY A 9 17.88 -19.85 -21.35
C GLY A 9 19.43 -19.90 -21.40
N LEU A 10 20.17 -19.06 -20.65
CA LEU A 10 21.63 -18.98 -20.72
C LEU A 10 22.31 -18.92 -19.36
N ILE A 11 23.22 -19.83 -19.10
CA ILE A 11 24.11 -19.87 -17.91
C ILE A 11 25.56 -19.66 -18.34
N GLY A 12 26.31 -18.84 -17.61
CA GLY A 12 27.75 -18.77 -17.66
C GLY A 12 28.35 -19.69 -16.60
N GLY A 13 29.05 -20.71 -16.99
CA GLY A 13 29.74 -21.58 -16.06
C GLY A 13 31.01 -20.95 -15.52
N ASN A 14 31.44 -21.35 -14.31
CA ASN A 14 32.71 -20.92 -13.73
C ASN A 14 33.94 -21.44 -14.50
N ASP A 15 33.75 -22.38 -15.43
CA ASP A 15 34.74 -22.88 -16.40
C ASP A 15 34.94 -21.94 -17.61
N GLY A 16 34.20 -20.80 -17.65
CA GLY A 16 34.25 -19.83 -18.75
C GLY A 16 33.35 -20.19 -19.96
N ASN A 17 32.69 -21.32 -19.93
CA ASN A 17 31.80 -21.75 -21.01
C ASN A 17 30.36 -21.22 -20.77
N ARG A 18 29.60 -21.20 -21.86
CA ARG A 18 28.17 -20.86 -21.86
C ARG A 18 27.32 -22.10 -22.09
N TYR A 19 26.27 -22.25 -21.30
CA TYR A 19 25.35 -23.37 -21.33
C TYR A 19 23.95 -22.90 -21.60
N THR A 20 23.25 -23.56 -22.52
CA THR A 20 21.82 -23.28 -22.74
C THR A 20 20.97 -24.17 -21.86
N TYR A 21 19.83 -23.68 -21.43
CA TYR A 21 18.86 -24.42 -20.61
C TYR A 21 17.41 -24.08 -20.97
N THR A 22 16.48 -24.90 -20.54
CA THR A 22 15.04 -24.69 -20.66
C THR A 22 14.41 -24.54 -19.27
N ALA A 23 13.21 -23.97 -19.19
CA ALA A 23 12.51 -23.79 -17.91
C ALA A 23 12.27 -25.11 -17.14
N SER A 24 12.20 -26.25 -17.86
CA SER A 24 12.05 -27.58 -17.25
C SER A 24 13.30 -28.09 -16.54
N ASP A 25 14.48 -27.53 -16.87
CA ASP A 25 15.75 -27.92 -16.25
C ASP A 25 15.94 -27.27 -14.86
N LEU A 26 15.15 -26.22 -14.56
CA LEU A 26 15.17 -25.53 -13.26
C LEU A 26 14.34 -26.28 -12.21
N LYS A 27 14.98 -26.85 -11.19
CA LYS A 27 14.34 -27.72 -10.19
C LYS A 27 13.73 -26.99 -9.00
N ASN A 28 14.35 -25.89 -8.55
CA ASN A 28 13.88 -25.13 -7.36
C ASN A 28 13.41 -23.72 -7.67
N ALA A 29 13.06 -23.44 -8.95
CA ALA A 29 12.60 -22.12 -9.40
C ALA A 29 11.09 -22.07 -9.68
N GLN A 30 10.32 -23.09 -9.27
CA GLN A 30 8.87 -23.15 -9.53
C GLN A 30 8.16 -21.90 -9.01
N GLY A 31 7.41 -21.23 -9.90
CA GLY A 31 6.65 -20.02 -9.56
C GLY A 31 7.45 -18.71 -9.54
N LYS A 32 8.74 -18.72 -9.87
CA LYS A 32 9.56 -17.50 -9.99
C LYS A 32 9.52 -16.99 -11.43
N SER A 33 9.44 -15.66 -11.58
CA SER A 33 9.61 -15.04 -12.91
C SER A 33 11.06 -15.18 -13.38
N ILE A 34 11.28 -15.29 -14.68
CA ILE A 34 12.60 -15.43 -15.28
C ILE A 34 13.50 -14.25 -14.92
N SER A 35 12.94 -13.03 -14.91
CA SER A 35 13.65 -11.82 -14.49
C SER A 35 14.18 -11.90 -13.05
N ALA A 36 13.50 -12.64 -12.16
CA ALA A 36 13.91 -12.80 -10.77
C ALA A 36 15.10 -13.73 -10.56
N ILE A 37 15.44 -14.55 -11.57
CA ILE A 37 16.52 -15.53 -11.47
C ILE A 37 17.77 -15.12 -12.26
N ILE A 38 17.68 -14.14 -13.16
CA ILE A 38 18.86 -13.60 -13.87
C ILE A 38 19.85 -13.03 -12.86
N GLY A 39 21.10 -13.40 -13.01
CA GLY A 39 22.18 -13.01 -12.09
C GLY A 39 22.34 -13.93 -10.87
N SER A 40 21.46 -14.92 -10.69
CA SER A 40 21.56 -15.90 -9.60
C SER A 40 22.70 -16.88 -9.83
N GLU A 41 23.34 -17.30 -8.74
CA GLU A 41 24.32 -18.38 -8.75
C GLU A 41 23.57 -19.72 -8.75
N VAL A 42 24.07 -20.66 -9.56
CA VAL A 42 23.42 -21.96 -9.76
C VAL A 42 24.45 -23.09 -9.71
N ASP A 43 24.00 -24.24 -9.20
CA ASP A 43 24.62 -25.53 -9.43
C ASP A 43 23.86 -26.27 -10.54
N PHE A 44 24.57 -26.83 -11.50
CA PHE A 44 23.99 -27.53 -12.64
C PHE A 44 24.89 -28.64 -13.19
N GLU A 45 24.32 -29.53 -13.95
CA GLU A 45 25.06 -30.49 -14.72
C GLU A 45 25.22 -29.99 -16.18
N GLY A 46 26.47 -29.74 -16.60
CA GLY A 46 26.79 -29.26 -17.94
C GLY A 46 27.29 -30.39 -18.84
N LYS A 47 26.64 -30.62 -19.98
CA LYS A 47 27.08 -31.58 -21.01
C LYS A 47 26.77 -31.02 -22.40
N ASP A 48 27.75 -31.07 -23.29
CA ASP A 48 27.60 -30.66 -24.70
C ASP A 48 26.99 -29.26 -24.88
N GLY A 49 27.38 -28.29 -24.04
CA GLY A 49 26.86 -26.91 -24.08
C GLY A 49 25.45 -26.74 -23.56
N LYS A 50 24.84 -27.78 -22.96
CA LYS A 50 23.54 -27.74 -22.31
C LYS A 50 23.68 -27.91 -20.81
N ALA A 51 22.86 -27.18 -20.06
CA ALA A 51 22.73 -27.31 -18.60
C ALA A 51 21.43 -28.06 -18.26
N SER A 52 21.54 -29.03 -17.38
CA SER A 52 20.42 -29.79 -16.81
C SER A 52 20.50 -29.80 -15.28
N GLU A 53 19.46 -30.25 -14.62
CA GLU A 53 19.40 -30.36 -13.14
C GLU A 53 19.88 -29.08 -12.43
N ILE A 54 19.28 -27.93 -12.79
CA ILE A 54 19.73 -26.62 -12.33
C ILE A 54 19.10 -26.27 -10.99
N TYR A 55 19.93 -26.04 -9.99
CA TYR A 55 19.53 -25.59 -8.66
C TYR A 55 20.07 -24.21 -8.36
N ILE A 56 19.19 -23.25 -8.04
CA ILE A 56 19.60 -21.92 -7.60
C ILE A 56 20.16 -22.04 -6.20
N THR A 57 21.43 -21.76 -6.01
CA THR A 57 22.14 -21.79 -4.73
C THR A 57 22.10 -20.44 -4.05
N LYS A 58 22.20 -19.35 -4.81
CA LYS A 58 22.11 -17.99 -4.31
C LYS A 58 21.37 -17.10 -5.29
N GLN A 59 20.26 -16.56 -4.86
CA GLN A 59 19.46 -15.65 -5.68
C GLN A 59 20.14 -14.29 -5.80
N ALA A 60 20.21 -13.74 -7.01
CA ALA A 60 20.72 -12.39 -7.22
C ALA A 60 19.86 -11.36 -6.48
N PHE A 61 20.52 -10.37 -5.88
CA PHE A 61 19.83 -9.22 -5.32
C PHE A 61 19.54 -8.22 -6.44
N ASP A 62 18.35 -8.30 -6.99
CA ASP A 62 17.85 -7.34 -7.98
C ASP A 62 16.86 -6.38 -7.33
N LEU A 63 17.32 -5.15 -7.09
CA LEU A 63 16.50 -4.10 -6.49
C LEU A 63 15.33 -3.71 -7.41
N GLN A 64 15.54 -3.68 -8.73
CA GLN A 64 14.52 -3.31 -9.69
C GLN A 64 13.36 -4.33 -9.69
N HIS A 65 13.68 -5.62 -9.72
CA HIS A 65 12.70 -6.69 -9.59
C HIS A 65 11.95 -6.58 -8.24
N ARG A 66 12.68 -6.39 -7.13
CA ARG A 66 12.09 -6.28 -5.79
C ARG A 66 11.19 -5.05 -5.61
N LEU A 67 11.45 -3.96 -6.34
CA LEU A 67 10.65 -2.73 -6.25
C LEU A 67 9.46 -2.71 -7.21
N PHE A 68 9.50 -3.42 -8.34
CA PHE A 68 8.49 -3.24 -9.38
C PHE A 68 7.70 -4.50 -9.75
N ASP A 69 8.10 -5.68 -9.26
CA ASP A 69 7.33 -6.90 -9.48
C ASP A 69 6.19 -7.09 -8.48
N GLY A 70 5.23 -7.92 -8.89
CA GLY A 70 4.03 -8.23 -8.11
C GLY A 70 4.09 -9.58 -7.39
N ASP A 71 5.27 -10.19 -7.28
CA ASP A 71 5.45 -11.44 -6.56
C ASP A 71 5.45 -11.23 -5.02
N LEU A 72 5.22 -12.30 -4.27
CA LEU A 72 5.15 -12.25 -2.81
C LEU A 72 6.45 -11.76 -2.18
N GLN A 73 7.62 -12.12 -2.74
CA GLN A 73 8.92 -11.69 -2.20
C GLN A 73 9.12 -10.19 -2.36
N SER A 74 8.74 -9.64 -3.51
CA SER A 74 8.77 -8.22 -3.80
C SER A 74 7.85 -7.42 -2.85
N VAL A 75 6.63 -7.92 -2.60
CA VAL A 75 5.69 -7.30 -1.65
C VAL A 75 6.28 -7.31 -0.24
N LYS A 76 6.77 -8.45 0.25
CA LYS A 76 7.39 -8.56 1.58
C LYS A 76 8.60 -7.65 1.76
N PHE A 77 9.47 -7.59 0.76
CA PHE A 77 10.62 -6.69 0.80
C PHE A 77 10.21 -5.23 1.02
N LYS A 78 9.20 -4.75 0.28
CA LYS A 78 8.69 -3.38 0.44
C LYS A 78 8.06 -3.14 1.81
N VAL A 79 7.31 -4.12 2.32
CA VAL A 79 6.71 -4.04 3.65
C VAL A 79 7.78 -3.94 4.73
N TYR A 80 8.84 -4.77 4.67
CA TYR A 80 9.95 -4.70 5.62
C TYR A 80 10.72 -3.39 5.50
N ALA A 81 10.97 -2.92 4.27
CA ALA A 81 11.60 -1.63 4.04
C ALA A 81 10.75 -0.47 4.59
N ALA A 82 9.43 -0.49 4.36
CA ALA A 82 8.50 0.51 4.90
C ALA A 82 8.48 0.51 6.43
N ALA A 83 8.44 -0.66 7.07
CA ALA A 83 8.50 -0.79 8.53
C ALA A 83 9.82 -0.23 9.09
N GLY A 84 10.96 -0.54 8.44
CA GLY A 84 12.26 0.03 8.81
C GLY A 84 12.30 1.56 8.68
N CYS A 85 11.78 2.10 7.57
CA CYS A 85 11.67 3.55 7.38
C CYS A 85 10.73 4.20 8.41
N CYS A 86 9.63 3.54 8.77
CA CYS A 86 8.71 4.04 9.80
C CYS A 86 9.39 4.17 11.17
N LEU A 87 10.26 3.21 11.56
CA LEU A 87 11.05 3.32 12.77
C LEU A 87 12.08 4.46 12.70
N LEU A 88 12.74 4.64 11.56
CA LEU A 88 13.68 5.73 11.33
C LEU A 88 12.99 7.11 11.28
N ALA A 89 11.69 7.15 10.96
CA ALA A 89 10.90 8.37 10.99
C ALA A 89 10.75 8.98 12.40
N LEU A 90 11.03 8.21 13.46
CA LEU A 90 11.06 8.71 14.84
C LEU A 90 12.30 9.58 15.15
N ILE A 91 13.32 9.58 14.29
CA ILE A 91 14.55 10.37 14.50
C ILE A 91 14.27 11.83 14.14
N PRO A 92 14.52 12.78 15.07
CA PRO A 92 14.36 14.21 14.80
C PRO A 92 15.15 14.66 13.56
N PHE A 93 14.65 15.66 12.84
CA PHE A 93 15.20 16.28 11.62
C PHE A 93 15.22 15.41 10.36
N VAL A 94 15.57 14.12 10.44
CA VAL A 94 15.57 13.21 9.28
C VAL A 94 14.27 12.43 9.15
N GLY A 95 13.45 12.39 10.19
CA GLY A 95 12.21 11.59 10.26
C GLY A 95 11.21 11.91 9.15
N ILE A 96 11.12 13.18 8.72
CA ILE A 96 10.20 13.57 7.66
C ILE A 96 10.54 12.91 6.31
N VAL A 97 11.84 12.73 6.03
CA VAL A 97 12.29 12.05 4.79
C VAL A 97 11.91 10.57 4.84
N PHE A 98 12.12 9.91 5.98
CA PHE A 98 11.75 8.51 6.16
C PHE A 98 10.24 8.30 6.17
N LEU A 99 9.47 9.25 6.71
CA LEU A 99 8.01 9.23 6.64
C LEU A 99 7.53 9.29 5.18
N LEU A 100 8.05 10.19 4.37
CA LEU A 100 7.72 10.29 2.95
C LEU A 100 8.11 9.00 2.21
N LEU A 101 9.28 8.45 2.50
CA LEU A 101 9.72 7.18 1.91
C LEU A 101 8.82 6.02 2.32
N THR A 102 8.35 5.98 3.56
CA THR A 102 7.37 4.98 4.03
C THR A 102 6.07 5.06 3.22
N ILE A 103 5.54 6.26 2.98
CA ILE A 103 4.32 6.45 2.18
C ILE A 103 4.53 5.95 0.75
N VAL A 104 5.66 6.27 0.12
CA VAL A 104 6.00 5.79 -1.23
C VAL A 104 6.11 4.26 -1.26
N LEU A 105 6.78 3.66 -0.28
CA LEU A 105 6.93 2.21 -0.20
C LEU A 105 5.57 1.51 -0.01
N LEU A 106 4.70 2.02 0.85
CA LEU A 106 3.34 1.48 1.04
C LEU A 106 2.52 1.59 -0.25
N PHE A 107 2.62 2.70 -0.98
CA PHE A 107 2.00 2.83 -2.29
C PHE A 107 2.51 1.76 -3.26
N LEU A 108 3.83 1.55 -3.32
CA LEU A 108 4.45 0.51 -4.15
C LEU A 108 4.03 -0.92 -3.73
N VAL A 109 3.77 -1.16 -2.43
CA VAL A 109 3.17 -2.42 -1.96
C VAL A 109 1.82 -2.66 -2.62
N VAL A 110 0.92 -1.67 -2.58
CA VAL A 110 -0.42 -1.79 -3.19
C VAL A 110 -0.33 -2.00 -4.70
N VAL A 111 0.56 -1.28 -5.39
CA VAL A 111 0.81 -1.46 -6.83
C VAL A 111 1.29 -2.89 -7.13
N SER A 112 2.18 -3.44 -6.31
CA SER A 112 2.69 -4.80 -6.48
C SER A 112 1.64 -5.86 -6.22
N VAL A 113 0.82 -5.68 -5.16
CA VAL A 113 -0.31 -6.58 -4.88
C VAL A 113 -1.32 -6.53 -6.04
N LYS A 114 -1.63 -5.33 -6.59
CA LYS A 114 -2.47 -5.20 -7.79
C LYS A 114 -1.89 -6.00 -8.95
N LYS A 115 -0.58 -5.88 -9.21
CA LYS A 115 0.09 -6.57 -10.32
C LYS A 115 0.05 -8.09 -10.13
N GLY A 116 0.37 -8.58 -8.93
CA GLY A 116 0.35 -10.01 -8.59
C GLY A 116 -1.04 -10.63 -8.60
N SER A 117 -2.05 -9.90 -8.13
CA SER A 117 -3.45 -10.35 -8.09
C SER A 117 -4.23 -10.10 -9.37
N GLN A 118 -3.66 -9.35 -10.34
CA GLN A 118 -4.34 -8.89 -11.55
C GLN A 118 -5.64 -8.10 -11.26
N SER A 119 -5.73 -7.46 -10.09
CA SER A 119 -6.89 -6.68 -9.70
C SER A 119 -7.04 -5.40 -10.54
N THR A 120 -8.25 -5.11 -10.98
CA THR A 120 -8.60 -3.85 -11.67
C THR A 120 -9.06 -2.77 -10.69
N THR A 121 -9.55 -3.14 -9.51
CA THR A 121 -10.23 -2.27 -8.56
C THR A 121 -9.42 -1.89 -7.33
N LEU A 122 -8.46 -2.73 -6.90
CA LEU A 122 -7.69 -2.55 -5.66
C LEU A 122 -7.01 -1.16 -5.60
N LEU A 123 -6.20 -0.84 -6.61
CA LEU A 123 -5.48 0.43 -6.65
C LEU A 123 -6.42 1.63 -6.80
N LYS A 124 -7.48 1.49 -7.59
CA LYS A 124 -8.52 2.52 -7.74
C LYS A 124 -9.17 2.84 -6.40
N ASN A 125 -9.60 1.82 -5.66
CA ASN A 125 -10.24 1.99 -4.36
C ASN A 125 -9.29 2.60 -3.34
N PHE A 126 -8.02 2.18 -3.33
CA PHE A 126 -6.97 2.76 -2.49
C PHE A 126 -6.76 4.25 -2.80
N ILE A 127 -6.56 4.61 -4.07
CA ILE A 127 -6.33 6.00 -4.49
C ILE A 127 -7.55 6.87 -4.16
N LEU A 128 -8.76 6.40 -4.45
CA LEU A 128 -9.99 7.16 -4.17
C LEU A 128 -10.20 7.36 -2.66
N SER A 129 -9.81 6.40 -1.82
CA SER A 129 -9.88 6.55 -0.36
C SER A 129 -8.97 7.66 0.19
N ILE A 130 -7.93 8.05 -0.56
CA ILE A 130 -6.99 9.12 -0.21
C ILE A 130 -7.39 10.45 -0.88
N ILE A 131 -7.71 10.41 -2.19
CA ILE A 131 -8.00 11.62 -2.96
C ILE A 131 -9.31 12.27 -2.52
N ILE A 132 -10.36 11.48 -2.27
CA ILE A 132 -11.67 12.03 -1.89
C ILE A 132 -11.60 12.87 -0.61
N PRO A 133 -11.02 12.40 0.52
CA PRO A 133 -10.91 13.23 1.72
C PRO A 133 -9.97 14.43 1.52
N PHE A 134 -8.93 14.31 0.69
CA PHE A 134 -8.03 15.41 0.40
C PHE A 134 -8.74 16.53 -0.38
N VAL A 135 -9.41 16.19 -1.49
CA VAL A 135 -10.18 17.16 -2.29
C VAL A 135 -11.37 17.70 -1.47
N GLY A 136 -12.07 16.83 -0.75
CA GLY A 136 -13.16 17.24 0.12
C GLY A 136 -12.70 18.20 1.23
N GLY A 137 -11.54 17.95 1.82
CA GLY A 137 -10.92 18.83 2.81
C GLY A 137 -10.60 20.21 2.24
N ILE A 138 -10.09 20.28 1.02
CA ILE A 138 -9.87 21.57 0.33
C ILE A 138 -11.18 22.30 0.11
N ILE A 139 -12.23 21.62 -0.36
CA ILE A 139 -13.55 22.23 -0.59
C ILE A 139 -14.11 22.76 0.73
N ILE A 140 -14.05 21.98 1.81
CA ILE A 140 -14.52 22.38 3.14
C ILE A 140 -13.72 23.59 3.63
N ALA A 141 -12.40 23.61 3.46
CA ALA A 141 -11.56 24.72 3.85
C ALA A 141 -11.94 26.03 3.10
N ILE A 142 -12.16 25.94 1.78
CA ILE A 142 -12.62 27.08 0.97
C ILE A 142 -13.97 27.57 1.46
N VAL A 143 -14.94 26.68 1.66
CA VAL A 143 -16.28 27.02 2.18
C VAL A 143 -16.18 27.69 3.55
N THR A 144 -15.30 27.19 4.42
CA THR A 144 -15.09 27.78 5.76
C THR A 144 -14.51 29.19 5.66
N VAL A 145 -13.50 29.41 4.81
CA VAL A 145 -12.90 30.73 4.60
C VAL A 145 -13.93 31.74 4.05
N ILE A 146 -14.74 31.34 3.08
CA ILE A 146 -15.80 32.18 2.52
C ILE A 146 -16.84 32.52 3.63
N SER A 147 -17.23 31.53 4.43
CA SER A 147 -18.16 31.75 5.54
C SER A 147 -17.59 32.71 6.58
N MET A 148 -16.32 32.56 6.95
CA MET A 148 -15.65 33.46 7.89
C MET A 148 -15.54 34.90 7.35
N ALA A 149 -15.19 35.06 6.07
CA ALA A 149 -15.13 36.37 5.44
C ALA A 149 -16.50 37.05 5.36
N GLY A 150 -17.55 36.29 5.05
CA GLY A 150 -18.94 36.80 5.07
C GLY A 150 -19.36 37.24 6.45
N ASN A 151 -19.03 36.49 7.50
CA ASN A 151 -19.34 36.86 8.88
C ASN A 151 -18.55 38.08 9.37
N ALA A 152 -17.28 38.24 9.00
CA ALA A 152 -16.49 39.42 9.30
C ALA A 152 -17.08 40.67 8.63
N PHE A 153 -17.61 40.55 7.42
CA PHE A 153 -18.29 41.67 6.73
C PHE A 153 -19.61 42.06 7.42
N VAL A 154 -20.40 41.09 7.86
CA VAL A 154 -21.65 41.33 8.61
C VAL A 154 -21.34 42.00 9.94
N LEU A 155 -20.35 41.49 10.69
CA LEU A 155 -19.88 42.09 11.94
C LEU A 155 -19.47 43.56 11.75
N TYR A 156 -18.72 43.85 10.72
CA TYR A 156 -18.30 45.21 10.37
C TYR A 156 -19.49 46.14 10.12
N LYS A 157 -20.56 45.65 9.49
CA LYS A 157 -21.75 46.44 9.14
C LYS A 157 -22.74 46.59 10.30
N THR A 158 -22.95 45.56 11.11
CA THR A 158 -24.03 45.50 12.08
C THR A 158 -23.56 45.61 13.54
N GLY A 159 -22.27 45.45 13.79
CA GLY A 159 -21.70 45.42 15.14
C GLY A 159 -22.09 44.19 15.98
N GLU A 160 -22.86 43.26 15.41
CA GLU A 160 -23.31 42.04 16.08
C GLU A 160 -22.69 40.79 15.48
N ILE A 161 -22.14 39.93 16.33
CA ILE A 161 -21.67 38.59 15.95
C ILE A 161 -22.85 37.62 16.04
N GLY A 162 -23.53 37.40 14.94
CA GLY A 162 -24.52 36.34 14.82
C GLY A 162 -23.83 34.98 14.76
N VAL A 163 -23.36 34.41 15.89
CA VAL A 163 -22.70 33.08 15.95
C VAL A 163 -23.57 32.00 15.30
N MET A 164 -24.89 32.09 15.39
CA MET A 164 -25.85 31.22 14.73
C MET A 164 -25.83 31.36 13.21
N ASN A 165 -25.66 32.54 12.65
CA ASN A 165 -25.56 32.76 11.23
C ASN A 165 -24.21 32.27 10.64
N ALA A 166 -23.14 32.25 11.46
CA ALA A 166 -21.83 31.73 11.06
C ALA A 166 -21.83 30.21 10.87
N VAL A 167 -22.48 29.48 11.76
CA VAL A 167 -22.50 28.03 11.80
C VAL A 167 -23.62 27.46 10.93
N PHE A 168 -24.78 28.08 10.92
CA PHE A 168 -26.00 27.62 10.26
C PHE A 168 -26.42 28.45 9.06
N GLY A 169 -25.66 29.47 8.65
CA GLY A 169 -25.89 30.16 7.37
C GLY A 169 -25.84 29.17 6.20
N GLY A 170 -26.53 29.46 5.09
CA GLY A 170 -26.68 28.55 3.96
C GLY A 170 -25.35 27.93 3.48
N VAL A 171 -24.23 28.66 3.57
CA VAL A 171 -22.88 28.16 3.22
C VAL A 171 -22.38 27.14 4.24
N GLY A 172 -22.69 27.34 5.55
CA GLY A 172 -22.31 26.39 6.60
C GLY A 172 -23.05 25.04 6.47
N ILE A 173 -24.35 25.08 6.15
CA ILE A 173 -25.16 23.86 5.91
C ILE A 173 -24.64 23.09 4.69
N ILE A 174 -24.30 23.79 3.59
CA ILE A 174 -23.70 23.16 2.41
C ILE A 174 -22.38 22.49 2.78
N GLY A 175 -21.53 23.15 3.56
CA GLY A 175 -20.26 22.58 4.02
C GLY A 175 -20.44 21.30 4.84
N ILE A 176 -21.43 21.25 5.72
CA ILE A 176 -21.78 20.06 6.51
C ILE A 176 -22.23 18.92 5.59
N ILE A 177 -23.14 19.19 4.65
CA ILE A 177 -23.65 18.18 3.72
C ILE A 177 -22.50 17.62 2.87
N VAL A 178 -21.66 18.48 2.29
CA VAL A 178 -20.49 18.08 1.53
C VAL A 178 -19.53 17.25 2.39
N GLY A 179 -19.29 17.67 3.62
CA GLY A 179 -18.46 16.94 4.58
C GLY A 179 -18.96 15.52 4.83
N ILE A 180 -20.26 15.36 5.07
CA ILE A 180 -20.88 14.05 5.27
C ILE A 180 -20.72 13.17 4.03
N ILE A 181 -20.98 13.71 2.82
CA ILE A 181 -20.83 12.96 1.56
C ILE A 181 -19.39 12.52 1.36
N VAL A 182 -18.43 13.39 1.63
CA VAL A 182 -16.98 13.09 1.51
C VAL A 182 -16.59 11.97 2.47
N ILE A 183 -17.01 12.06 3.75
CA ILE A 183 -16.70 11.06 4.76
C ILE A 183 -17.30 9.70 4.38
N LEU A 184 -18.59 9.66 4.03
CA LEU A 184 -19.26 8.41 3.63
C LEU A 184 -18.61 7.79 2.39
N SER A 185 -18.28 8.61 1.39
CA SER A 185 -17.59 8.15 0.19
C SER A 185 -16.22 7.56 0.51
N CYS A 186 -15.43 8.21 1.35
CA CYS A 186 -14.15 7.71 1.82
C CYS A 186 -14.29 6.33 2.47
N TRP A 187 -15.24 6.15 3.38
CA TRP A 187 -15.47 4.88 4.06
C TRP A 187 -15.90 3.76 3.11
N VAL A 188 -16.71 4.06 2.09
CA VAL A 188 -17.10 3.08 1.08
C VAL A 188 -15.88 2.59 0.29
N PHE A 189 -15.00 3.50 -0.15
CA PHE A 189 -13.80 3.11 -0.90
C PHE A 189 -12.78 2.39 -0.03
N MET A 190 -12.60 2.81 1.23
CA MET A 190 -11.77 2.08 2.21
C MET A 190 -12.31 0.67 2.47
N TYR A 191 -13.60 0.52 2.71
CA TYR A 191 -14.23 -0.80 2.88
C TYR A 191 -13.95 -1.72 1.70
N ARG A 192 -14.16 -1.20 0.47
CA ARG A 192 -13.90 -1.98 -0.77
C ARG A 192 -12.44 -2.37 -0.87
N TYR A 193 -11.53 -1.45 -0.58
CA TYR A 193 -10.08 -1.70 -0.59
C TYR A 193 -9.70 -2.81 0.40
N TYR A 194 -10.07 -2.70 1.67
CA TYR A 194 -9.70 -3.66 2.70
C TYR A 194 -10.38 -5.01 2.52
N LYS A 195 -11.61 -5.03 2.04
CA LYS A 195 -12.34 -6.27 1.71
C LYS A 195 -11.63 -7.03 0.58
N GLU A 196 -11.25 -6.33 -0.48
CA GLU A 196 -10.53 -6.92 -1.60
C GLU A 196 -9.12 -7.35 -1.20
N LEU A 197 -8.40 -6.53 -0.43
CA LEU A 197 -7.08 -6.86 0.08
C LEU A 197 -7.11 -8.12 0.97
N SER A 198 -8.08 -8.23 1.87
CA SER A 198 -8.29 -9.42 2.71
C SER A 198 -8.56 -10.68 1.88
N TYR A 199 -9.29 -10.57 0.78
CA TYR A 199 -9.54 -11.68 -0.14
C TYR A 199 -8.26 -12.10 -0.89
N ILE A 200 -7.54 -11.13 -1.46
CA ILE A 200 -6.31 -11.36 -2.24
C ILE A 200 -5.20 -11.99 -1.38
N THR A 201 -5.05 -11.54 -0.14
CA THR A 201 -4.02 -12.03 0.79
C THR A 201 -4.46 -13.24 1.60
N ASN A 202 -5.73 -13.64 1.49
CA ASN A 202 -6.34 -14.69 2.30
C ASN A 202 -6.16 -14.46 3.81
N ASP A 203 -6.09 -13.21 4.26
CA ASP A 203 -5.95 -12.85 5.68
C ASP A 203 -7.04 -11.85 6.10
N ARG A 204 -7.89 -12.27 7.05
CA ARG A 204 -8.97 -11.44 7.59
C ARG A 204 -8.47 -10.30 8.48
N LEU A 205 -7.21 -10.30 8.88
CA LEU A 205 -6.65 -9.22 9.71
C LEU A 205 -6.74 -7.86 9.03
N PHE A 206 -6.61 -7.79 7.71
CA PHE A 206 -6.82 -6.53 6.96
C PHE A 206 -8.24 -5.98 7.16
N PHE A 207 -9.24 -6.86 7.18
CA PHE A 207 -10.61 -6.42 7.44
C PHE A 207 -10.81 -5.98 8.89
N TYR A 208 -10.20 -6.66 9.87
CA TYR A 208 -10.24 -6.25 11.28
C TYR A 208 -9.51 -4.92 11.50
N ALA A 209 -8.40 -4.66 10.83
CA ALA A 209 -7.74 -3.37 10.84
C ALA A 209 -8.71 -2.26 10.40
N PHE A 210 -9.41 -2.45 9.29
CA PHE A 210 -10.44 -1.52 8.84
C PHE A 210 -11.53 -1.27 9.90
N VAL A 211 -12.02 -2.33 10.56
CA VAL A 211 -13.04 -2.19 11.63
C VAL A 211 -12.49 -1.39 12.80
N CYS A 212 -11.25 -1.65 13.24
CA CYS A 212 -10.59 -0.87 14.29
C CYS A 212 -10.46 0.61 13.90
N ARG A 213 -10.05 0.89 12.66
CA ARG A 213 -9.96 2.24 12.11
C ARG A 213 -11.31 2.95 12.10
N LEU A 214 -12.37 2.26 11.68
CA LEU A 214 -13.74 2.79 11.65
C LEU A 214 -14.19 3.17 13.06
N ILE A 215 -14.11 2.23 14.01
CA ILE A 215 -14.51 2.46 15.41
C ILE A 215 -13.66 3.58 16.02
N GLY A 216 -12.34 3.52 15.84
CA GLY A 216 -11.42 4.53 16.38
C GLY A 216 -11.72 5.92 15.87
N SER A 217 -12.02 6.07 14.59
CA SER A 217 -12.37 7.36 13.98
C SER A 217 -13.68 7.93 14.55
N PHE A 218 -14.70 7.09 14.73
CA PHE A 218 -15.97 7.55 15.35
C PHE A 218 -15.80 7.93 16.82
N LEU A 219 -15.10 7.11 17.60
CA LEU A 219 -14.87 7.41 19.02
C LEU A 219 -14.00 8.65 19.23
N SER A 220 -13.08 8.95 18.31
CA SER A 220 -12.22 10.13 18.38
C SER A 220 -12.96 11.46 18.21
N ILE A 221 -14.18 11.44 17.65
CA ILE A 221 -15.02 12.63 17.49
C ILE A 221 -15.69 13.01 18.82
N ILE A 222 -15.91 12.05 19.71
CA ILE A 222 -16.67 12.27 20.96
C ILE A 222 -15.71 12.76 22.05
N PRO A 223 -15.89 13.98 22.58
CA PRO A 223 -15.13 14.47 23.74
C PRO A 223 -15.20 13.45 24.89
N PHE A 224 -14.18 13.41 25.73
CA PHE A 224 -14.00 12.52 26.89
C PHE A 224 -13.70 11.05 26.56
N ILE A 225 -14.13 10.51 25.41
CA ILE A 225 -13.79 9.13 24.99
C ILE A 225 -12.85 9.08 23.80
N ASN A 226 -12.37 10.22 23.30
CA ASN A 226 -11.40 10.30 22.20
C ASN A 226 -10.10 9.52 22.48
N PHE A 227 -9.70 9.38 23.75
CA PHE A 227 -8.57 8.54 24.13
C PHE A 227 -8.80 7.07 23.75
N ILE A 228 -10.01 6.54 23.95
CA ILE A 228 -10.39 5.19 23.54
C ILE A 228 -10.33 5.09 22.01
N GLY A 229 -10.80 6.12 21.29
CA GLY A 229 -10.66 6.20 19.84
C GLY A 229 -9.20 6.10 19.39
N GLY A 230 -8.29 6.81 20.06
CA GLY A 230 -6.85 6.72 19.82
C GLY A 230 -6.27 5.33 20.02
N LEU A 231 -6.72 4.58 21.04
CA LEU A 231 -6.31 3.18 21.24
C LEU A 231 -6.77 2.27 20.10
N PHE A 232 -7.97 2.45 19.57
CA PHE A 232 -8.45 1.70 18.41
C PHE A 232 -7.65 2.03 17.14
N LEU A 233 -7.26 3.29 16.93
CA LEU A 233 -6.39 3.68 15.81
C LEU A 233 -4.97 3.10 15.94
N LEU A 234 -4.43 3.02 17.17
CA LEU A 234 -3.18 2.29 17.41
C LEU A 234 -3.32 0.79 17.15
N ALA A 235 -4.42 0.19 17.59
CA ALA A 235 -4.71 -1.23 17.32
C ALA A 235 -4.82 -1.49 15.80
N ASP A 236 -5.45 -0.59 15.04
CA ASP A 236 -5.49 -0.66 13.57
C ASP A 236 -4.07 -0.76 12.97
N LEU A 237 -3.18 0.15 13.34
CA LEU A 237 -1.80 0.16 12.83
C LEU A 237 -1.06 -1.15 13.14
N VAL A 238 -1.21 -1.65 14.37
CA VAL A 238 -0.56 -2.91 14.80
C VAL A 238 -1.14 -4.09 14.04
N VAL A 239 -2.47 -4.18 13.93
CA VAL A 239 -3.16 -5.28 13.23
C VAL A 239 -2.83 -5.26 11.74
N GLU A 240 -2.79 -4.07 11.11
CA GLU A 240 -2.40 -3.93 9.70
C GLU A 240 -0.93 -4.33 9.47
N ALA A 241 -0.02 -3.93 10.35
CA ALA A 241 1.38 -4.35 10.27
C ALA A 241 1.51 -5.87 10.41
N ILE A 242 0.86 -6.49 11.39
CA ILE A 242 0.85 -7.94 11.57
C ILE A 242 0.27 -8.64 10.33
N ALA A 243 -0.82 -8.11 9.76
CA ALA A 243 -1.42 -8.64 8.56
C ALA A 243 -0.41 -8.69 7.40
N TRP A 244 0.32 -7.60 7.16
CA TRP A 244 1.35 -7.55 6.12
C TRP A 244 2.49 -8.56 6.33
N PHE A 245 2.95 -8.75 7.56
CA PHE A 245 3.99 -9.75 7.86
C PHE A 245 3.49 -11.19 7.67
N ARG A 246 2.20 -11.43 7.88
CA ARG A 246 1.59 -12.76 7.77
C ARG A 246 1.22 -13.16 6.34
N VAL A 247 1.21 -12.27 5.37
CA VAL A 247 0.88 -12.60 3.96
C VAL A 247 1.73 -13.77 3.48
N LYS A 248 1.07 -14.88 3.13
CA LYS A 248 1.73 -16.11 2.62
C LYS A 248 1.56 -16.31 1.14
N GLU A 249 0.50 -15.74 0.56
CA GLU A 249 0.13 -15.90 -0.84
C GLU A 249 -0.56 -14.65 -1.36
N ILE A 250 -0.51 -14.44 -2.67
CA ILE A 250 -1.29 -13.40 -3.37
C ILE A 250 -2.17 -14.15 -4.36
N ARG A 251 -3.48 -14.13 -4.10
CA ARG A 251 -4.49 -14.77 -4.96
C ARG A 251 -4.94 -13.81 -6.06
N LYS A 252 -5.42 -14.36 -7.15
CA LYS A 252 -6.11 -13.56 -8.17
C LYS A 252 -7.35 -12.91 -7.56
N SER A 253 -7.57 -11.64 -7.88
CA SER A 253 -8.75 -10.92 -7.42
C SER A 253 -10.02 -11.47 -8.10
N TYR A 254 -11.16 -11.40 -7.39
CA TYR A 254 -12.46 -11.70 -8.01
C TYR A 254 -12.78 -10.74 -9.17
N SER A 255 -12.24 -9.52 -9.18
CA SER A 255 -12.38 -8.57 -10.29
C SER A 255 -11.56 -8.94 -11.53
N ALA A 256 -10.65 -9.93 -11.42
CA ALA A 256 -9.88 -10.46 -12.56
C ALA A 256 -10.53 -11.70 -13.17
N ILE A 257 -11.53 -12.28 -12.50
CA ILE A 257 -12.22 -13.51 -12.91
C ILE A 257 -13.57 -13.19 -13.56
N ALA A 258 -14.13 -12.01 -13.28
CA ALA A 258 -15.36 -11.49 -13.89
C ALA A 258 -15.07 -10.78 -15.23
#